data_c0d7e9001fe52b1c1c023512433bd46e
#
_entry.id   c0d7e9001fe52b1c1c023512433bd46e
#
_cell.length_a   1.000
_cell.length_b   1.000
_cell.length_c   1.000
_cell.angle_alpha   90.00
_cell.angle_beta   90.00
_cell.angle_gamma   90.00
#
_symmetry.space_group_name_H-M   'P 1'
#
loop_
_entity.id
_entity.type
_entity.pdbx_description
1 polymer ?
#
loop_
_entity_poly.entity_id
_entity_poly.type
_entity_poly.pdbx_seq_one_letter_code
_entity_poly.pdbx_strand_id
1 'polypeptide(L)'
;MTRVIHTLGLLMVFMAFGCNEADNKAPDSDNMKTSTAPAAVAEPEPPGLEIQGHRGARGLLPENSIPGFVIALREGADVLEMDLCIAKDGNLIVSHEPWMSHVICTAPNGEAIPASKERQYNLHQMTTAEIQTFDCGTKPHPKFPDQRHLPVEKPTLAEVVKVTEEVPLRIEGRKARYNIEIKHRADLEPEFCPDAASFAQAVIAEVRRLGIVERTCIQSFSAPVLNAVHEQAPEMTTAWLTDSDGPVSEELAKINFKPSIYSPQWERIDANDVQDLQSQDIRVIPWTVNEPEDLFAVMQMGVDGIITDYPDRLYSLRNN
;
A
#
# COMPACT_ATOMS: atom_id res chain seq x y z
N MET A 1 46.34 -43.61 26.90
CA MET A 1 47.54 -42.75 26.72
C MET A 1 47.00 -41.41 26.22
N THR A 2 47.09 -40.27 26.76
CA THR A 2 47.70 -39.65 27.94
C THR A 2 46.96 -38.30 28.11
N ARG A 3 46.54 -38.02 29.33
CA ARG A 3 45.98 -36.74 29.76
C ARG A 3 47.03 -35.62 29.67
N VAL A 4 46.64 -34.38 29.39
CA VAL A 4 47.23 -33.19 30.01
C VAL A 4 46.15 -32.18 30.32
N ILE A 5 46.02 -31.92 31.63
CA ILE A 5 45.21 -30.83 32.26
C ILE A 5 46.22 -29.68 32.48
N HIS A 6 45.79 -28.44 32.21
CA HIS A 6 46.45 -27.26 32.78
C HIS A 6 45.39 -26.30 33.30
N THR A 7 45.40 -26.24 34.62
CA THR A 7 44.78 -25.27 35.50
C THR A 7 45.82 -24.16 35.79
N LEU A 8 45.40 -22.92 35.97
CA LEU A 8 45.95 -21.82 36.81
C LEU A 8 45.44 -20.49 36.19
N GLY A 9 45.02 -19.45 36.87
CA GLY A 9 45.03 -19.16 38.30
C GLY A 9 44.37 -17.79 38.49
N LEU A 10 43.73 -17.71 39.61
CA LEU A 10 43.01 -16.59 40.17
C LEU A 10 43.98 -15.47 40.60
N LEU A 11 43.71 -14.19 40.27
CA LEU A 11 44.35 -13.08 40.94
C LEU A 11 43.28 -12.04 41.34
N MET A 12 42.95 -12.04 42.64
CA MET A 12 42.23 -10.96 43.32
C MET A 12 43.21 -9.85 43.68
N VAL A 13 42.83 -8.62 43.37
CA VAL A 13 43.46 -7.45 44.02
C VAL A 13 42.33 -6.64 44.67
N PHE A 14 42.32 -6.66 45.99
CA PHE A 14 41.59 -5.73 46.86
C PHE A 14 42.41 -4.45 46.98
N MET A 15 41.81 -3.30 46.78
CA MET A 15 42.22 -2.08 47.44
C MET A 15 41.00 -1.31 47.96
N ALA A 16 41.12 -0.93 49.18
CA ALA A 16 40.09 -0.34 50.02
C ALA A 16 40.24 1.19 50.17
N PHE A 17 39.11 1.79 50.48
CA PHE A 17 38.88 3.02 51.25
C PHE A 17 39.25 4.40 50.69
N GLY A 18 38.21 5.19 50.61
CA GLY A 18 38.24 6.64 50.65
C GLY A 18 36.81 7.19 50.77
N CYS A 19 36.30 7.31 51.98
CA CYS A 19 35.11 8.13 52.27
C CYS A 19 35.43 9.61 52.05
N ASN A 20 34.59 10.32 51.34
CA ASN A 20 34.46 11.76 51.50
C ASN A 20 32.97 12.14 51.36
N GLU A 21 32.41 12.61 52.46
CA GLU A 21 31.14 13.33 52.53
C GLU A 21 31.31 14.69 51.88
N ALA A 22 30.42 15.07 51.02
CA ALA A 22 30.00 16.47 50.83
C ALA A 22 28.83 16.63 49.89
N ASP A 23 27.81 17.28 50.40
CA ASP A 23 26.82 18.16 49.77
C ASP A 23 25.71 17.58 48.91
N ASN A 24 24.58 17.41 49.59
CA ASN A 24 23.22 17.46 49.10
C ASN A 24 22.94 18.82 48.39
N LYS A 25 22.86 18.82 47.06
CA LYS A 25 22.15 19.84 46.32
C LYS A 25 21.31 19.16 45.25
N ALA A 26 19.97 19.26 45.40
CA ALA A 26 19.02 18.86 44.38
C ALA A 26 19.30 19.63 43.08
N PRO A 27 19.30 18.96 41.92
CA PRO A 27 19.35 19.70 40.66
C PRO A 27 17.96 20.24 40.32
N ASP A 28 17.94 21.51 39.96
CA ASP A 28 16.83 22.29 39.42
C ASP A 28 16.11 21.56 38.28
N SER A 29 14.80 21.43 38.44
CA SER A 29 13.87 21.10 37.39
C SER A 29 13.70 22.32 36.45
N ASP A 30 14.49 22.42 35.38
CA ASP A 30 14.14 23.22 34.22
C ASP A 30 15.24 23.05 33.16
N ASN A 31 15.10 22.04 32.29
CA ASN A 31 15.49 22.06 30.87
C ASN A 31 15.12 20.73 30.17
N MET A 32 13.83 20.40 30.13
CA MET A 32 13.33 19.46 29.16
C MET A 32 13.24 20.20 27.82
N LYS A 33 14.37 20.27 27.11
CA LYS A 33 14.35 20.60 25.67
C LYS A 33 13.58 19.48 24.98
N THR A 34 12.33 19.76 24.68
CA THR A 34 11.57 18.99 23.70
C THR A 34 12.33 19.07 22.37
N SER A 35 13.04 18.00 22.05
CA SER A 35 13.57 17.80 20.71
C SER A 35 12.35 17.56 19.80
N THR A 36 11.82 18.64 19.22
CA THR A 36 10.95 18.53 18.07
C THR A 36 11.81 18.01 16.93
N ALA A 37 11.62 16.74 16.58
CA ALA A 37 12.13 16.25 15.31
C ALA A 37 11.66 17.22 14.20
N PRO A 38 12.52 17.59 13.24
CA PRO A 38 12.09 18.42 12.14
C PRO A 38 10.91 17.73 11.45
N ALA A 39 9.82 18.47 11.21
CA ALA A 39 8.70 17.99 10.41
C ALA A 39 9.29 17.50 9.09
N ALA A 40 8.98 16.23 8.73
CA ALA A 40 9.37 15.68 7.45
C ALA A 40 8.80 16.60 6.37
N VAL A 41 9.65 17.09 5.50
CA VAL A 41 9.23 17.90 4.36
C VAL A 41 8.57 16.95 3.39
N ALA A 42 7.26 17.04 3.23
CA ALA A 42 6.52 16.26 2.24
C ALA A 42 7.19 16.42 0.87
N GLU A 43 7.43 15.31 0.17
CA GLU A 43 7.98 15.38 -1.19
C GLU A 43 7.00 16.17 -2.08
N PRO A 44 7.50 17.04 -2.97
CA PRO A 44 6.60 17.83 -3.81
C PRO A 44 5.73 16.91 -4.68
N GLU A 45 4.45 17.19 -4.73
CA GLU A 45 3.51 16.55 -5.64
C GLU A 45 4.04 16.64 -7.09
N PRO A 46 3.78 15.61 -7.94
CA PRO A 46 4.17 15.68 -9.33
C PRO A 46 3.55 16.92 -9.99
N PRO A 47 4.32 17.71 -10.75
CA PRO A 47 3.72 18.79 -11.51
C PRO A 47 2.83 18.20 -12.60
N GLY A 48 1.53 18.46 -12.52
CA GLY A 48 0.52 17.99 -13.47
C GLY A 48 -0.23 16.73 -13.03
N LEU A 49 -0.84 16.05 -13.99
CA LEU A 49 -1.65 14.86 -13.79
C LEU A 49 -0.84 13.70 -13.19
N GLU A 50 -1.28 13.15 -12.06
CA GLU A 50 -0.67 12.00 -11.41
C GLU A 50 -1.04 10.69 -12.12
N ILE A 51 -0.06 9.83 -12.42
CA ILE A 51 -0.26 8.52 -13.02
C ILE A 51 -0.17 7.45 -11.94
N GLN A 52 -1.28 6.75 -11.68
CA GLN A 52 -1.30 5.63 -10.75
C GLN A 52 -1.41 4.30 -11.50
N GLY A 53 -0.43 3.43 -11.31
CA GLY A 53 -0.42 2.10 -11.91
C GLY A 53 -1.30 1.13 -11.13
N HIS A 54 -2.48 0.77 -11.67
CA HIS A 54 -3.50 -0.08 -11.05
C HIS A 54 -2.97 -1.51 -10.86
N ARG A 55 -2.82 -1.92 -9.59
CA ARG A 55 -2.17 -3.19 -9.21
C ARG A 55 -0.79 -3.36 -9.87
N GLY A 56 -0.06 -2.25 -10.00
CA GLY A 56 1.14 -2.13 -10.81
C GLY A 56 0.82 -1.70 -12.24
N ALA A 57 1.13 -2.54 -13.22
CA ALA A 57 0.77 -2.35 -14.63
C ALA A 57 0.04 -3.60 -15.13
N ARG A 58 -1.18 -3.83 -14.63
CA ARG A 58 -1.95 -5.07 -14.84
C ARG A 58 -2.18 -5.37 -16.32
N GLY A 59 -2.29 -4.36 -17.16
CA GLY A 59 -2.41 -4.54 -18.60
C GLY A 59 -1.16 -5.14 -19.28
N LEU A 60 0.02 -5.01 -18.65
CA LEU A 60 1.31 -5.42 -19.18
C LEU A 60 1.89 -6.68 -18.53
N LEU A 61 1.73 -6.82 -17.21
CA LEU A 61 2.28 -7.92 -16.39
C LEU A 61 1.28 -8.34 -15.31
N PRO A 62 1.46 -9.53 -14.67
CA PRO A 62 0.55 -10.02 -13.63
C PRO A 62 0.31 -8.98 -12.53
N GLU A 63 -0.97 -8.83 -12.17
CA GLU A 63 -1.41 -7.87 -11.16
C GLU A 63 -0.82 -8.14 -9.78
N ASN A 64 -0.68 -7.08 -8.97
CA ASN A 64 -0.25 -7.18 -7.57
C ASN A 64 1.03 -8.01 -7.40
N SER A 65 1.96 -7.89 -8.35
CA SER A 65 3.22 -8.63 -8.38
C SER A 65 4.43 -7.69 -8.42
N ILE A 66 5.55 -8.13 -7.88
CA ILE A 66 6.79 -7.34 -7.91
C ILE A 66 7.18 -6.93 -9.35
N PRO A 67 7.20 -7.84 -10.36
CA PRO A 67 7.46 -7.44 -11.73
C PRO A 67 6.45 -6.41 -12.28
N GLY A 68 5.16 -6.53 -11.93
CA GLY A 68 4.11 -5.58 -12.30
C GLY A 68 4.36 -4.19 -11.74
N PHE A 69 4.82 -4.07 -10.49
CA PHE A 69 5.16 -2.78 -9.88
C PHE A 69 6.44 -2.18 -10.48
N VAL A 70 7.46 -2.99 -10.70
CA VAL A 70 8.71 -2.52 -11.33
C VAL A 70 8.46 -1.98 -12.73
N ILE A 71 7.64 -2.67 -13.55
CA ILE A 71 7.34 -2.18 -14.90
C ILE A 71 6.47 -0.92 -14.85
N ALA A 72 5.51 -0.81 -13.92
CA ALA A 72 4.70 0.39 -13.76
C ALA A 72 5.58 1.64 -13.55
N LEU A 73 6.56 1.58 -12.65
CA LEU A 73 7.51 2.67 -12.41
C LEU A 73 8.34 3.00 -13.66
N ARG A 74 8.80 1.98 -14.38
CA ARG A 74 9.59 2.16 -15.61
C ARG A 74 8.76 2.75 -16.76
N GLU A 75 7.49 2.44 -16.80
CA GLU A 75 6.54 2.97 -17.79
C GLU A 75 5.94 4.32 -17.41
N GLY A 76 6.36 4.90 -16.27
CA GLY A 76 6.10 6.29 -15.92
C GLY A 76 4.98 6.49 -14.90
N ALA A 77 4.58 5.44 -14.16
CA ALA A 77 3.73 5.62 -13.00
C ALA A 77 4.45 6.46 -11.93
N ASP A 78 3.74 7.43 -11.37
CA ASP A 78 4.18 8.24 -10.23
C ASP A 78 3.86 7.54 -8.90
N VAL A 79 2.77 6.75 -8.89
CA VAL A 79 2.22 6.04 -7.73
C VAL A 79 1.93 4.59 -8.10
N LEU A 80 2.27 3.68 -7.22
CA LEU A 80 1.87 2.28 -7.30
C LEU A 80 0.58 2.08 -6.52
N GLU A 81 -0.49 1.78 -7.23
CA GLU A 81 -1.73 1.34 -6.60
C GLU A 81 -1.69 -0.16 -6.38
N MET A 82 -2.17 -0.61 -5.21
CA MET A 82 -2.16 -2.02 -4.78
C MET A 82 -3.24 -2.32 -3.76
N ASP A 83 -3.62 -3.59 -3.70
CA ASP A 83 -4.63 -4.12 -2.79
C ASP A 83 -3.99 -4.92 -1.65
N LEU A 84 -4.45 -4.76 -0.40
CA LEU A 84 -3.95 -5.52 0.73
C LEU A 84 -5.02 -6.44 1.34
N CYS A 85 -4.59 -7.68 1.59
CA CYS A 85 -5.23 -8.65 2.46
C CYS A 85 -4.28 -9.00 3.62
N ILE A 86 -4.78 -9.66 4.65
CA ILE A 86 -3.96 -10.06 5.80
C ILE A 86 -3.89 -11.58 5.90
N ALA A 87 -2.68 -12.13 6.03
CA ALA A 87 -2.42 -13.55 6.20
C ALA A 87 -2.64 -13.99 7.66
N LYS A 88 -2.71 -15.31 7.88
CA LYS A 88 -2.83 -15.94 9.20
C LYS A 88 -1.73 -15.55 10.17
N ASP A 89 -0.52 -15.34 9.68
CA ASP A 89 0.65 -14.93 10.46
C ASP A 89 0.79 -13.42 10.62
N GLY A 90 -0.25 -12.65 10.21
CA GLY A 90 -0.35 -11.20 10.38
C GLY A 90 0.37 -10.37 9.32
N ASN A 91 1.05 -11.00 8.34
CA ASN A 91 1.68 -10.28 7.25
C ASN A 91 0.62 -9.71 6.29
N LEU A 92 0.91 -8.53 5.75
CA LEU A 92 0.08 -7.89 4.73
C LEU A 92 0.46 -8.41 3.35
N ILE A 93 -0.47 -9.15 2.74
CA ILE A 93 -0.31 -9.76 1.41
C ILE A 93 -0.90 -8.85 0.35
N VAL A 94 -0.15 -8.63 -0.72
CA VAL A 94 -0.63 -7.84 -1.86
C VAL A 94 -1.51 -8.71 -2.74
N SER A 95 -2.82 -8.51 -2.65
CA SER A 95 -3.85 -9.33 -3.30
C SER A 95 -5.19 -8.61 -3.36
N HIS A 96 -5.87 -8.67 -4.51
CA HIS A 96 -7.22 -8.10 -4.65
C HIS A 96 -8.28 -8.95 -3.95
N GLU A 97 -8.29 -10.28 -4.16
CA GLU A 97 -9.18 -11.17 -3.46
C GLU A 97 -8.52 -11.69 -2.17
N PRO A 98 -9.28 -11.87 -1.07
CA PRO A 98 -8.78 -12.49 0.16
C PRO A 98 -8.67 -14.01 0.06
N TRP A 99 -8.58 -14.54 -1.16
CA TRP A 99 -8.34 -15.95 -1.49
C TRP A 99 -7.51 -16.09 -2.77
N MET A 100 -7.06 -17.31 -3.09
CA MET A 100 -6.41 -17.58 -4.36
C MET A 100 -7.44 -17.60 -5.48
N SER A 101 -7.49 -16.52 -6.27
CA SER A 101 -8.43 -16.39 -7.39
C SER A 101 -8.21 -17.46 -8.45
N HIS A 102 -9.28 -18.17 -8.81
CA HIS A 102 -9.26 -19.13 -9.90
C HIS A 102 -8.94 -18.50 -11.26
N VAL A 103 -9.11 -17.19 -11.37
CA VAL A 103 -8.85 -16.44 -12.63
C VAL A 103 -7.36 -16.38 -12.95
N ILE A 104 -6.53 -16.10 -11.93
CA ILE A 104 -5.10 -15.78 -12.13
C ILE A 104 -4.16 -16.79 -11.46
N CYS A 105 -4.63 -17.59 -10.47
CA CYS A 105 -3.76 -18.48 -9.70
C CYS A 105 -3.90 -19.94 -10.12
N THR A 106 -2.80 -20.69 -9.92
CA THR A 106 -2.74 -22.15 -9.96
C THR A 106 -2.26 -22.69 -8.62
N ALA A 107 -2.69 -23.88 -8.25
CA ALA A 107 -2.25 -24.54 -7.02
C ALA A 107 -0.77 -24.97 -7.08
N PRO A 108 -0.10 -25.25 -5.94
CA PRO A 108 1.33 -25.60 -5.90
C PRO A 108 1.71 -26.86 -6.72
N ASN A 109 0.75 -27.75 -6.96
CA ASN A 109 0.92 -28.92 -7.81
C ASN A 109 0.74 -28.60 -9.32
N GLY A 110 0.51 -27.33 -9.69
CA GLY A 110 0.27 -26.91 -11.07
C GLY A 110 -1.18 -27.08 -11.55
N GLU A 111 -2.10 -27.57 -10.71
CA GLU A 111 -3.49 -27.74 -11.10
C GLU A 111 -4.26 -26.42 -11.07
N ALA A 112 -5.22 -26.29 -11.98
CA ALA A 112 -6.12 -25.13 -12.00
C ALA A 112 -7.04 -25.15 -10.76
N ILE A 113 -7.23 -24.01 -10.14
CA ILE A 113 -8.17 -23.82 -9.05
C ILE A 113 -9.59 -23.75 -9.65
N PRO A 114 -10.53 -24.63 -9.26
CA PRO A 114 -11.92 -24.51 -9.70
C PRO A 114 -12.57 -23.27 -9.09
N ALA A 115 -13.39 -22.54 -9.85
CA ALA A 115 -14.12 -21.36 -9.36
C ALA A 115 -14.95 -21.63 -8.10
N SER A 116 -15.56 -22.83 -8.02
CA SER A 116 -16.34 -23.24 -6.85
C SER A 116 -15.52 -23.56 -5.59
N LYS A 117 -14.20 -23.62 -5.70
CA LYS A 117 -13.27 -23.98 -4.60
C LYS A 117 -12.28 -22.87 -4.24
N GLU A 118 -12.24 -21.78 -4.97
CA GLU A 118 -11.21 -20.73 -4.74
C GLU A 118 -11.24 -20.18 -3.30
N ARG A 119 -12.42 -20.01 -2.71
CA ARG A 119 -12.58 -19.55 -1.31
C ARG A 119 -12.03 -20.50 -0.25
N GLN A 120 -11.72 -21.75 -0.61
CA GLN A 120 -11.06 -22.70 0.29
C GLN A 120 -9.58 -22.35 0.51
N TYR A 121 -9.00 -21.58 -0.41
CA TYR A 121 -7.64 -21.04 -0.32
C TYR A 121 -7.65 -19.63 0.27
N ASN A 122 -8.23 -19.51 1.45
CA ASN A 122 -8.45 -18.27 2.19
C ASN A 122 -7.12 -17.74 2.75
N LEU A 123 -6.69 -16.55 2.31
CA LEU A 123 -5.41 -15.96 2.71
C LEU A 123 -5.36 -15.71 4.23
N HIS A 124 -6.48 -15.32 4.85
CA HIS A 124 -6.56 -15.08 6.29
C HIS A 124 -6.39 -16.35 7.14
N GLN A 125 -6.50 -17.52 6.54
CA GLN A 125 -6.29 -18.83 7.18
C GLN A 125 -4.97 -19.50 6.77
N MET A 126 -4.22 -18.90 5.83
CA MET A 126 -2.93 -19.40 5.33
C MET A 126 -1.79 -18.52 5.83
N THR A 127 -0.65 -19.13 6.14
CA THR A 127 0.60 -18.40 6.40
C THR A 127 1.17 -17.82 5.09
N THR A 128 2.00 -16.79 5.20
CA THR A 128 2.70 -16.20 4.05
C THR A 128 3.46 -17.27 3.25
N ALA A 129 4.16 -18.18 3.94
CA ALA A 129 4.90 -19.26 3.28
C ALA A 129 3.99 -20.22 2.47
N GLU A 130 2.77 -20.51 2.96
CA GLU A 130 1.79 -21.31 2.20
C GLU A 130 1.26 -20.52 1.00
N ILE A 131 0.95 -19.23 1.17
CA ILE A 131 0.46 -18.33 0.12
C ILE A 131 1.46 -18.27 -1.04
N GLN A 132 2.76 -18.09 -0.73
CA GLN A 132 3.82 -17.93 -1.71
C GLN A 132 4.20 -19.23 -2.45
N THR A 133 3.54 -20.35 -2.15
CA THR A 133 3.68 -21.58 -2.97
C THR A 133 2.80 -21.59 -4.22
N PHE A 134 1.85 -20.67 -4.35
CA PHE A 134 0.95 -20.58 -5.49
C PHE A 134 1.57 -19.71 -6.60
N ASP A 135 1.35 -20.11 -7.85
CA ASP A 135 1.67 -19.27 -9.01
C ASP A 135 0.44 -18.47 -9.43
N CYS A 136 0.54 -17.16 -9.42
CA CYS A 136 -0.55 -16.23 -9.79
C CYS A 136 -0.21 -15.37 -11.02
N GLY A 137 0.64 -15.85 -11.93
CA GLY A 137 1.03 -15.06 -13.10
C GLY A 137 1.30 -15.82 -14.38
N THR A 138 1.43 -17.13 -14.35
CA THR A 138 1.59 -17.95 -15.58
C THR A 138 0.26 -18.13 -16.31
N LYS A 139 -0.86 -18.06 -15.61
CA LYS A 139 -2.19 -18.25 -16.20
C LYS A 139 -2.60 -17.02 -17.02
N PRO A 140 -3.03 -17.19 -18.32
CA PRO A 140 -3.53 -16.08 -19.13
C PRO A 140 -4.73 -15.38 -18.47
N HIS A 141 -4.66 -14.04 -18.37
CA HIS A 141 -5.73 -13.25 -17.82
C HIS A 141 -6.81 -12.97 -18.88
N PRO A 142 -8.11 -13.32 -18.64
CA PRO A 142 -9.14 -13.24 -19.67
C PRO A 142 -9.45 -11.81 -20.16
N LYS A 143 -9.18 -10.77 -19.35
CA LYS A 143 -9.40 -9.36 -19.71
C LYS A 143 -8.16 -8.69 -20.33
N PHE A 144 -6.99 -9.32 -20.26
CA PHE A 144 -5.71 -8.74 -20.71
C PHE A 144 -4.98 -9.72 -21.63
N PRO A 145 -5.44 -9.91 -22.89
CA PRO A 145 -4.89 -10.92 -23.80
C PRO A 145 -3.42 -10.65 -24.18
N ASP A 146 -2.99 -9.39 -24.13
CA ASP A 146 -1.61 -8.99 -24.46
C ASP A 146 -0.68 -8.94 -23.24
N GLN A 147 -1.18 -9.25 -22.04
CA GLN A 147 -0.38 -9.31 -20.83
C GLN A 147 0.69 -10.41 -20.95
N ARG A 148 1.93 -10.08 -20.65
CA ARG A 148 3.01 -11.08 -20.57
C ARG A 148 2.88 -11.91 -19.30
N HIS A 149 2.88 -13.22 -19.46
CA HIS A 149 2.75 -14.16 -18.35
C HIS A 149 4.13 -14.59 -17.84
N LEU A 150 4.29 -14.69 -16.53
CA LEU A 150 5.48 -15.24 -15.87
C LEU A 150 5.09 -15.76 -14.49
N PRO A 151 5.82 -16.75 -13.95
CA PRO A 151 5.55 -17.23 -12.60
C PRO A 151 5.74 -16.10 -11.59
N VAL A 152 4.71 -15.83 -10.79
CA VAL A 152 4.78 -14.89 -9.66
C VAL A 152 3.98 -15.43 -8.48
N GLU A 153 4.49 -15.19 -7.30
CA GLU A 153 3.77 -15.37 -6.04
C GLU A 153 3.09 -14.05 -5.62
N LYS A 154 2.16 -14.13 -4.67
CA LYS A 154 1.61 -12.94 -4.02
C LYS A 154 2.63 -12.41 -3.01
N PRO A 155 3.21 -11.21 -3.23
CA PRO A 155 4.21 -10.68 -2.32
C PRO A 155 3.57 -10.09 -1.06
N THR A 156 4.38 -9.89 -0.03
CA THR A 156 4.05 -9.01 1.09
C THR A 156 4.27 -7.54 0.71
N LEU A 157 3.61 -6.62 1.42
CA LEU A 157 3.86 -5.17 1.28
C LEU A 157 5.35 -4.85 1.49
N ALA A 158 5.98 -5.47 2.47
CA ALA A 158 7.40 -5.26 2.77
C ALA A 158 8.31 -5.65 1.60
N GLU A 159 8.02 -6.76 0.93
CA GLU A 159 8.80 -7.21 -0.25
C GLU A 159 8.62 -6.26 -1.43
N VAL A 160 7.39 -5.78 -1.67
CA VAL A 160 7.13 -4.78 -2.71
C VAL A 160 7.91 -3.51 -2.43
N VAL A 161 7.78 -2.92 -1.25
CA VAL A 161 8.47 -1.68 -0.87
C VAL A 161 9.99 -1.86 -0.99
N LYS A 162 10.54 -2.96 -0.46
CA LYS A 162 11.98 -3.23 -0.54
C LYS A 162 12.51 -3.18 -1.98
N VAL A 163 11.78 -3.75 -2.94
CA VAL A 163 12.24 -3.79 -4.34
C VAL A 163 12.00 -2.45 -5.03
N THR A 164 10.84 -1.84 -4.83
CA THR A 164 10.45 -0.61 -5.54
C THR A 164 11.25 0.62 -5.09
N GLU A 165 11.75 0.64 -3.85
CA GLU A 165 12.66 1.70 -3.36
C GLU A 165 14.02 1.72 -4.10
N GLU A 166 14.41 0.60 -4.73
CA GLU A 166 15.65 0.48 -5.51
C GLU A 166 15.44 0.79 -7.00
N VAL A 167 14.19 0.94 -7.47
CA VAL A 167 13.89 1.21 -8.89
C VAL A 167 14.09 2.69 -9.18
N PRO A 168 14.98 3.05 -10.13
CA PRO A 168 15.11 4.43 -10.57
C PRO A 168 13.82 4.89 -11.26
N LEU A 169 13.27 6.02 -10.81
CA LEU A 169 12.14 6.65 -11.47
C LEU A 169 12.59 7.49 -12.68
N ARG A 170 11.68 7.74 -13.62
CA ARG A 170 11.94 8.61 -14.78
C ARG A 170 12.27 10.05 -14.39
N ILE A 171 11.83 10.50 -13.22
CA ILE A 171 12.20 11.80 -12.65
C ILE A 171 13.27 11.53 -11.58
N GLU A 172 14.48 12.02 -11.87
CA GLU A 172 15.64 11.84 -10.98
C GLU A 172 15.39 12.44 -9.59
N GLY A 173 15.81 11.72 -8.55
CA GLY A 173 15.67 12.13 -7.17
C GLY A 173 14.32 11.85 -6.53
N ARG A 174 13.33 11.34 -7.28
CA ARG A 174 12.06 10.90 -6.72
C ARG A 174 12.09 9.44 -6.27
N LYS A 175 11.21 9.13 -5.31
CA LYS A 175 10.92 7.77 -4.83
C LYS A 175 9.51 7.35 -5.22
N ALA A 176 9.27 6.04 -5.22
CA ALA A 176 7.93 5.49 -5.42
C ALA A 176 6.97 5.99 -4.36
N ARG A 177 5.75 6.32 -4.76
CA ARG A 177 4.60 6.61 -3.90
C ARG A 177 3.63 5.44 -3.97
N TYR A 178 2.82 5.29 -2.96
CA TYR A 178 1.96 4.12 -2.79
C TYR A 178 0.52 4.54 -2.56
N ASN A 179 -0.43 3.97 -3.30
CA ASN A 179 -1.85 4.05 -3.03
C ASN A 179 -2.32 2.65 -2.64
N ILE A 180 -2.67 2.47 -1.37
CA ILE A 180 -2.88 1.15 -0.76
C ILE A 180 -4.37 0.97 -0.44
N GLU A 181 -5.03 0.04 -1.13
CA GLU A 181 -6.40 -0.33 -0.79
C GLU A 181 -6.43 -1.36 0.33
N ILE A 182 -7.16 -1.06 1.41
CA ILE A 182 -7.52 -2.05 2.42
C ILE A 182 -8.78 -2.78 1.97
N LYS A 183 -8.61 -4.05 1.58
CA LYS A 183 -9.69 -4.93 1.05
C LYS A 183 -10.56 -5.46 2.16
N HIS A 184 -11.41 -4.60 2.70
CA HIS A 184 -12.32 -4.92 3.77
C HIS A 184 -13.77 -4.91 3.30
N ARG A 185 -14.51 -5.93 3.74
CA ARG A 185 -15.98 -6.02 3.61
C ARG A 185 -16.55 -6.66 4.87
N ALA A 186 -17.57 -6.04 5.46
CA ALA A 186 -18.17 -6.51 6.70
C ALA A 186 -18.80 -7.93 6.59
N ASP A 187 -19.26 -8.31 5.39
CA ASP A 187 -19.80 -9.66 5.13
C ASP A 187 -18.71 -10.74 5.01
N LEU A 188 -17.43 -10.35 4.99
CA LEU A 188 -16.28 -11.26 4.98
C LEU A 188 -15.62 -11.42 6.35
N GLU A 189 -16.03 -10.62 7.36
CA GLU A 189 -15.56 -10.74 8.74
C GLU A 189 -16.20 -11.94 9.46
N PRO A 190 -15.49 -12.60 10.36
CA PRO A 190 -14.03 -12.58 10.58
C PRO A 190 -13.33 -13.64 9.72
N GLU A 191 -14.04 -14.29 8.78
CA GLU A 191 -13.54 -15.47 8.07
C GLU A 191 -12.40 -15.13 7.11
N PHE A 192 -12.54 -14.02 6.35
CA PHE A 192 -11.60 -13.64 5.28
C PHE A 192 -10.80 -12.38 5.58
N CYS A 193 -11.21 -11.59 6.56
CA CYS A 193 -10.50 -10.41 7.02
C CYS A 193 -10.83 -10.10 8.48
N PRO A 194 -9.98 -9.38 9.21
CA PRO A 194 -10.31 -8.87 10.54
C PRO A 194 -11.36 -7.75 10.44
N ASP A 195 -11.84 -7.26 11.59
CA ASP A 195 -12.66 -6.06 11.65
C ASP A 195 -11.91 -4.83 11.12
N ALA A 196 -12.67 -3.81 10.71
CA ALA A 196 -12.15 -2.61 10.06
C ALA A 196 -11.06 -1.89 10.86
N ALA A 197 -11.23 -1.76 12.19
CA ALA A 197 -10.29 -1.04 13.04
C ALA A 197 -8.98 -1.81 13.22
N SER A 198 -9.05 -3.12 13.40
CA SER A 198 -7.87 -4.01 13.49
C SER A 198 -7.10 -4.06 12.18
N PHE A 199 -7.79 -4.08 11.04
CA PHE A 199 -7.14 -4.10 9.73
C PHE A 199 -6.44 -2.76 9.45
N ALA A 200 -7.11 -1.63 9.71
CA ALA A 200 -6.51 -0.30 9.61
C ALA A 200 -5.25 -0.20 10.49
N GLN A 201 -5.32 -0.66 11.76
CA GLN A 201 -4.19 -0.66 12.68
C GLN A 201 -2.98 -1.44 12.13
N ALA A 202 -3.22 -2.63 11.56
CA ALA A 202 -2.15 -3.46 11.00
C ALA A 202 -1.46 -2.76 9.82
N VAL A 203 -2.24 -2.16 8.91
CA VAL A 203 -1.69 -1.43 7.75
C VAL A 203 -0.92 -0.19 8.18
N ILE A 204 -1.46 0.63 9.09
CA ILE A 204 -0.80 1.82 9.63
C ILE A 204 0.54 1.45 10.29
N ALA A 205 0.53 0.39 11.11
CA ALA A 205 1.75 -0.08 11.79
C ALA A 205 2.84 -0.48 10.80
N GLU A 206 2.47 -1.19 9.72
CA GLU A 206 3.43 -1.64 8.70
C GLU A 206 3.96 -0.47 7.86
N VAL A 207 3.09 0.46 7.42
CA VAL A 207 3.48 1.67 6.69
C VAL A 207 4.46 2.52 7.51
N ARG A 208 4.21 2.69 8.81
CA ARG A 208 5.14 3.37 9.73
C ARG A 208 6.45 2.61 9.88
N ARG A 209 6.41 1.30 10.04
CA ARG A 209 7.60 0.44 10.13
C ARG A 209 8.48 0.50 8.89
N LEU A 210 7.87 0.59 7.72
CA LEU A 210 8.56 0.71 6.43
C LEU A 210 9.09 2.15 6.15
N GLY A 211 8.66 3.15 6.93
CA GLY A 211 9.11 4.54 6.78
C GLY A 211 8.58 5.22 5.51
N ILE A 212 7.37 4.83 5.06
CA ILE A 212 6.76 5.33 3.82
C ILE A 212 5.52 6.20 4.06
N VAL A 213 5.24 6.63 5.29
CA VAL A 213 4.02 7.39 5.67
C VAL A 213 3.75 8.56 4.73
N GLU A 214 4.75 9.44 4.54
CA GLU A 214 4.64 10.66 3.73
C GLU A 214 4.39 10.41 2.23
N ARG A 215 4.56 9.16 1.81
CA ARG A 215 4.45 8.73 0.40
C ARG A 215 3.33 7.72 0.20
N THR A 216 2.47 7.53 1.20
CA THR A 216 1.38 6.55 1.18
C THR A 216 0.03 7.24 1.29
N CYS A 217 -0.88 6.89 0.39
CA CYS A 217 -2.31 7.10 0.50
C CYS A 217 -2.98 5.78 0.88
N ILE A 218 -3.92 5.80 1.83
CA ILE A 218 -4.79 4.66 2.13
C ILE A 218 -6.13 4.88 1.46
N GLN A 219 -6.55 3.94 0.62
CA GLN A 219 -7.87 3.96 -0.02
C GLN A 219 -8.75 2.78 0.44
N SER A 220 -10.05 2.94 0.41
CA SER A 220 -11.00 1.86 0.65
C SER A 220 -12.41 2.21 0.19
N PHE A 221 -13.20 1.20 -0.18
CA PHE A 221 -14.67 1.26 -0.30
C PHE A 221 -15.38 1.14 1.06
N SER A 222 -14.65 0.84 2.12
CA SER A 222 -15.18 0.66 3.47
C SER A 222 -15.07 1.95 4.29
N ALA A 223 -16.19 2.64 4.51
CA ALA A 223 -16.24 3.80 5.38
C ALA A 223 -15.71 3.50 6.80
N PRO A 224 -16.06 2.36 7.45
CA PRO A 224 -15.47 2.00 8.74
C PRO A 224 -13.94 1.94 8.73
N VAL A 225 -13.32 1.44 7.65
CA VAL A 225 -11.84 1.41 7.51
C VAL A 225 -11.26 2.81 7.46
N LEU A 226 -11.78 3.68 6.59
CA LEU A 226 -11.24 5.04 6.46
C LEU A 226 -11.47 5.88 7.72
N ASN A 227 -12.62 5.71 8.39
CA ASN A 227 -12.87 6.35 9.68
C ASN A 227 -11.86 5.88 10.74
N ALA A 228 -11.55 4.58 10.78
CA ALA A 228 -10.53 4.04 11.66
C ALA A 228 -9.11 4.52 11.33
N VAL A 229 -8.77 4.65 10.04
CA VAL A 229 -7.49 5.24 9.60
C VAL A 229 -7.39 6.69 10.06
N HIS A 230 -8.43 7.50 9.82
CA HIS A 230 -8.46 8.90 10.23
C HIS A 230 -8.34 9.09 11.76
N GLU A 231 -8.97 8.22 12.53
CA GLU A 231 -8.89 8.25 14.00
C GLU A 231 -7.51 7.85 14.53
N GLN A 232 -6.89 6.79 13.95
CA GLN A 232 -5.65 6.20 14.45
C GLN A 232 -4.38 6.87 13.89
N ALA A 233 -4.49 7.52 12.72
CA ALA A 233 -3.38 8.13 11.99
C ALA A 233 -3.87 9.32 11.14
N PRO A 234 -4.29 10.44 11.78
CA PRO A 234 -4.83 11.60 11.06
C PRO A 234 -3.83 12.28 10.11
N GLU A 235 -2.55 11.95 10.22
CA GLU A 235 -1.49 12.39 9.32
C GLU A 235 -1.50 11.66 7.97
N MET A 236 -2.18 10.53 7.86
CA MET A 236 -2.20 9.75 6.61
C MET A 236 -3.13 10.35 5.57
N THR A 237 -2.66 10.43 4.34
CA THR A 237 -3.50 10.73 3.19
C THR A 237 -4.54 9.62 3.00
N THR A 238 -5.80 9.98 2.77
CA THR A 238 -6.89 9.03 2.55
C THR A 238 -7.62 9.29 1.25
N ALA A 239 -8.06 8.21 0.58
CA ALA A 239 -8.89 8.28 -0.61
C ALA A 239 -10.19 7.47 -0.43
N TRP A 240 -11.34 8.12 -0.67
CA TRP A 240 -12.63 7.45 -0.68
C TRP A 240 -12.93 6.84 -2.04
N LEU A 241 -12.95 5.51 -2.10
CA LEU A 241 -13.32 4.76 -3.31
C LEU A 241 -14.84 4.61 -3.41
N THR A 242 -15.39 4.83 -4.61
CA THR A 242 -16.81 4.61 -4.87
C THR A 242 -17.09 4.20 -6.32
N ASP A 243 -18.09 3.34 -6.49
CA ASP A 243 -18.69 2.92 -7.76
C ASP A 243 -20.18 3.29 -7.83
N SER A 244 -20.62 4.18 -6.96
CA SER A 244 -22.03 4.61 -6.80
C SER A 244 -22.49 5.49 -7.95
N ASP A 245 -23.76 5.33 -8.34
CA ASP A 245 -24.49 6.25 -9.22
C ASP A 245 -25.10 7.46 -8.47
N GLY A 246 -24.96 7.48 -7.14
CA GLY A 246 -25.51 8.54 -6.29
C GLY A 246 -24.71 9.84 -6.36
N PRO A 247 -25.31 10.95 -5.88
CA PRO A 247 -24.63 12.25 -5.82
C PRO A 247 -23.35 12.18 -4.98
N VAL A 248 -22.31 12.92 -5.37
CA VAL A 248 -21.03 13.02 -4.65
C VAL A 248 -21.22 13.37 -3.18
N SER A 249 -22.17 14.27 -2.87
CA SER A 249 -22.46 14.68 -1.49
C SER A 249 -22.97 13.55 -0.61
N GLU A 250 -23.76 12.62 -1.16
CA GLU A 250 -24.24 11.43 -0.44
C GLU A 250 -23.11 10.43 -0.20
N GLU A 251 -22.21 10.30 -1.17
CA GLU A 251 -21.03 9.45 -1.03
C GLU A 251 -20.07 9.98 0.06
N LEU A 252 -19.78 11.28 0.05
CA LEU A 252 -18.94 11.88 1.08
C LEU A 252 -19.59 11.84 2.49
N ALA A 253 -20.91 11.83 2.58
CA ALA A 253 -21.61 11.71 3.86
C ALA A 253 -21.48 10.31 4.52
N LYS A 254 -20.99 9.30 3.82
CA LYS A 254 -20.75 7.95 4.37
C LYS A 254 -19.54 7.89 5.31
N ILE A 255 -18.59 8.80 5.17
CA ILE A 255 -17.42 8.94 6.04
C ILE A 255 -17.58 10.14 6.96
N ASN A 256 -16.96 10.11 8.15
CA ASN A 256 -17.16 11.11 9.20
C ASN A 256 -16.11 12.24 9.21
N PHE A 257 -15.32 12.34 8.15
CA PHE A 257 -14.27 13.35 7.94
C PHE A 257 -14.17 13.73 6.47
N LYS A 258 -13.42 14.77 6.13
CA LYS A 258 -13.13 15.17 4.75
C LYS A 258 -11.93 14.34 4.24
N PRO A 259 -12.08 13.49 3.21
CA PRO A 259 -10.96 12.75 2.64
C PRO A 259 -10.04 13.68 1.85
N SER A 260 -8.76 13.31 1.71
CA SER A 260 -7.82 14.04 0.86
C SER A 260 -8.12 13.85 -0.63
N ILE A 261 -8.66 12.68 -0.97
CA ILE A 261 -8.92 12.25 -2.36
C ILE A 261 -10.31 11.63 -2.44
N TYR A 262 -11.06 12.01 -3.47
CA TYR A 262 -12.24 11.30 -3.95
C TYR A 262 -11.85 10.47 -5.16
N SER A 263 -12.07 9.16 -5.11
CA SER A 263 -11.61 8.20 -6.14
C SER A 263 -12.81 7.40 -6.70
N PRO A 264 -13.56 7.97 -7.65
CA PRO A 264 -14.76 7.36 -8.21
C PRO A 264 -14.43 6.44 -9.39
N GLN A 265 -15.36 5.54 -9.72
CA GLN A 265 -15.41 4.97 -11.05
C GLN A 265 -15.59 6.10 -12.07
N TRP A 266 -14.75 6.17 -13.09
CA TRP A 266 -14.63 7.36 -13.95
C TRP A 266 -15.91 7.73 -14.72
N GLU A 267 -16.77 6.75 -15.04
CA GLU A 267 -18.05 6.98 -15.70
C GLU A 267 -19.12 7.62 -14.80
N ARG A 268 -18.83 7.78 -13.49
CA ARG A 268 -19.75 8.29 -12.46
C ARG A 268 -19.48 9.74 -12.06
N ILE A 269 -18.60 10.43 -12.79
CA ILE A 269 -18.17 11.78 -12.48
C ILE A 269 -18.07 12.62 -13.74
N ASP A 270 -18.34 13.90 -13.64
CA ASP A 270 -18.16 14.86 -14.73
C ASP A 270 -17.22 16.03 -14.32
N ALA A 271 -16.97 16.95 -15.26
CA ALA A 271 -16.07 18.08 -15.02
C ALA A 271 -16.59 19.07 -13.96
N ASN A 272 -17.92 19.15 -13.73
CA ASN A 272 -18.47 20.01 -12.69
C ASN A 272 -18.22 19.40 -11.32
N ASP A 273 -18.43 18.09 -11.19
CA ASP A 273 -18.11 17.35 -9.94
C ASP A 273 -16.62 17.50 -9.58
N VAL A 274 -15.73 17.40 -10.58
CA VAL A 274 -14.27 17.60 -10.38
C VAL A 274 -13.99 19.00 -9.84
N GLN A 275 -14.54 20.03 -10.47
CA GLN A 275 -14.37 21.42 -10.05
C GLN A 275 -14.93 21.67 -8.64
N ASP A 276 -16.11 21.14 -8.35
CA ASP A 276 -16.77 21.28 -7.04
C ASP A 276 -15.97 20.62 -5.93
N LEU A 277 -15.40 19.42 -6.16
CA LEU A 277 -14.55 18.72 -5.21
C LEU A 277 -13.23 19.47 -4.97
N GLN A 278 -12.57 19.91 -6.06
CA GLN A 278 -11.33 20.68 -5.97
C GLN A 278 -11.52 22.03 -5.27
N SER A 279 -12.67 22.67 -5.42
CA SER A 279 -13.02 23.90 -4.67
C SER A 279 -13.12 23.69 -3.16
N GLN A 280 -13.27 22.44 -2.74
CA GLN A 280 -13.30 21.99 -1.34
C GLN A 280 -11.96 21.41 -0.86
N ASP A 281 -10.86 21.59 -1.61
CA ASP A 281 -9.54 20.96 -1.36
C ASP A 281 -9.61 19.41 -1.31
N ILE A 282 -10.43 18.80 -2.16
CA ILE A 282 -10.50 17.36 -2.35
C ILE A 282 -9.97 17.06 -3.75
N ARG A 283 -8.88 16.30 -3.84
CA ARG A 283 -8.33 15.85 -5.13
C ARG A 283 -9.24 14.78 -5.73
N VAL A 284 -9.25 14.69 -7.05
CA VAL A 284 -10.07 13.72 -7.78
C VAL A 284 -9.18 12.81 -8.60
N ILE A 285 -9.22 11.49 -8.30
CA ILE A 285 -8.40 10.47 -8.95
C ILE A 285 -9.29 9.28 -9.33
N PRO A 286 -9.92 9.30 -10.51
CA PRO A 286 -10.82 8.25 -10.96
C PRO A 286 -10.10 6.96 -11.38
N TRP A 287 -10.85 5.85 -11.40
CA TRP A 287 -10.43 4.49 -11.77
C TRP A 287 -11.50 3.77 -12.60
N THR A 288 -11.21 2.73 -13.36
CA THR A 288 -9.92 2.39 -13.96
C THR A 288 -10.02 2.77 -15.43
N VAL A 289 -9.19 3.69 -15.87
CA VAL A 289 -9.26 4.25 -17.25
C VAL A 289 -8.14 3.65 -18.08
N ASN A 290 -8.47 3.00 -19.19
CA ASN A 290 -7.51 2.21 -19.95
C ASN A 290 -7.39 2.57 -21.43
N GLU A 291 -8.50 2.91 -22.07
CA GLU A 291 -8.47 3.20 -23.50
C GLU A 291 -8.00 4.63 -23.76
N PRO A 292 -7.18 4.87 -24.81
CA PRO A 292 -6.60 6.19 -25.08
C PRO A 292 -7.64 7.31 -25.19
N GLU A 293 -8.78 7.03 -25.79
CA GLU A 293 -9.88 7.97 -25.94
C GLU A 293 -10.49 8.36 -24.59
N ASP A 294 -10.69 7.37 -23.70
CA ASP A 294 -11.23 7.58 -22.36
C ASP A 294 -10.20 8.30 -21.47
N LEU A 295 -8.92 7.91 -21.53
CA LEU A 295 -7.83 8.60 -20.86
C LEU A 295 -7.81 10.08 -21.23
N PHE A 296 -7.89 10.40 -22.52
CA PHE A 296 -7.92 11.78 -22.98
C PHE A 296 -9.17 12.52 -22.49
N ALA A 297 -10.35 11.90 -22.55
CA ALA A 297 -11.60 12.49 -22.09
C ALA A 297 -11.55 12.81 -20.58
N VAL A 298 -11.05 11.88 -19.76
CA VAL A 298 -10.93 12.07 -18.31
C VAL A 298 -9.88 13.14 -17.98
N MET A 299 -8.76 13.21 -18.71
CA MET A 299 -7.79 14.30 -18.58
C MET A 299 -8.42 15.68 -18.84
N GLN A 300 -9.33 15.79 -19.81
CA GLN A 300 -10.04 17.04 -20.13
C GLN A 300 -11.03 17.47 -19.04
N MET A 301 -11.44 16.58 -18.14
CA MET A 301 -12.24 16.94 -16.95
C MET A 301 -11.43 17.72 -15.92
N GLY A 302 -10.09 17.74 -16.01
CA GLY A 302 -9.20 18.46 -15.09
C GLY A 302 -8.94 17.70 -13.79
N VAL A 303 -9.01 16.37 -13.81
CA VAL A 303 -8.71 15.51 -12.64
C VAL A 303 -7.25 15.63 -12.20
N ASP A 304 -6.97 15.33 -10.92
CA ASP A 304 -5.63 15.44 -10.33
C ASP A 304 -4.74 14.23 -10.62
N GLY A 305 -5.33 13.11 -11.00
CA GLY A 305 -4.64 11.89 -11.38
C GLY A 305 -5.59 10.86 -11.96
N ILE A 306 -5.04 9.77 -12.47
CA ILE A 306 -5.82 8.66 -13.04
C ILE A 306 -5.19 7.33 -12.62
N ILE A 307 -6.04 6.39 -12.16
CA ILE A 307 -5.67 4.99 -11.93
C ILE A 307 -5.91 4.20 -13.22
N THR A 308 -4.84 3.57 -13.75
CA THR A 308 -4.87 2.86 -15.04
C THR A 308 -4.10 1.54 -15.00
N ASP A 309 -4.55 0.54 -15.75
CA ASP A 309 -3.82 -0.72 -16.00
C ASP A 309 -2.64 -0.55 -16.97
N TYR A 310 -2.60 0.61 -17.70
CA TYR A 310 -1.64 0.92 -18.76
C TYR A 310 -0.95 2.27 -18.49
N PRO A 311 -0.04 2.35 -17.50
CA PRO A 311 0.66 3.60 -17.20
C PRO A 311 1.48 4.16 -18.37
N ASP A 312 1.98 3.30 -19.26
CA ASP A 312 2.67 3.66 -20.49
C ASP A 312 1.81 4.50 -21.46
N ARG A 313 0.53 4.12 -21.62
CA ARG A 313 -0.44 4.87 -22.44
C ARG A 313 -0.66 6.28 -21.88
N LEU A 314 -0.96 6.36 -20.60
CA LEU A 314 -1.21 7.64 -19.91
C LEU A 314 0.05 8.52 -19.87
N TYR A 315 1.22 7.92 -19.63
CA TYR A 315 2.50 8.64 -19.67
C TYR A 315 2.74 9.27 -21.05
N SER A 316 2.46 8.53 -22.11
CA SER A 316 2.59 9.04 -23.48
C SER A 316 1.64 10.20 -23.77
N LEU A 317 0.38 10.12 -23.32
CA LEU A 317 -0.60 11.19 -23.48
C LEU A 317 -0.24 12.45 -22.67
N ARG A 318 0.24 12.27 -21.42
CA ARG A 318 0.63 13.38 -20.54
C ARG A 318 1.80 14.21 -21.08
N ASN A 319 2.68 13.60 -21.90
CA ASN A 319 3.93 14.23 -22.34
C ASN A 319 3.91 14.66 -23.84
N ASN A 320 2.80 14.46 -24.54
CA ASN A 320 2.58 14.94 -25.90
C ASN A 320 1.71 16.20 -25.92
#